data_24ea35a2e1141fadd17af40b105a73e8
#
_entry.id   24ea35a2e1141fadd17af40b105a73e8
#
_cell.length_a   1.000
_cell.length_b   1.000
_cell.length_c   1.000
_cell.angle_alpha   90.00
_cell.angle_beta   90.00
_cell.angle_gamma   90.00
#
_symmetry.space_group_name_H-M   'P 1'
#
loop_
_entity.id
_entity.type
_entity.pdbx_description
1 polymer ?
#
loop_
_entity_poly.entity_id
_entity_poly.type
_entity_poly.pdbx_seq_one_letter_code
_entity_poly.pdbx_strand_id
1 'polypeptide(L)'
;MKLILTFFFILILHVGIGQIPNGYYDSAIGYLGEPLKTQLNLIIKNHTEFPYTSSGTDVWDILKVTDRDTLNPNNVLLLYSGWSKDANLEYNSGNGWSREHVWAKSRGNFGTSSGAGTDVHALRPCDISVNSARNNRWFAECSTEYIDTDGPTGSYKSSSQWIWKPNDAVKGDVARMIFYMATRYEGEGLEPDLEVIDSIPSNNNTNLPIHAKLSDLMKWHLEDTVDDWERNRNNIIYYNYQNNRNPFIDHPEYAQLIWGNFIDIGVNESSPKIKKLIKILDMEGRETTPQKNKVLIYLYSDGSIEKVFKI
;
A
#
# COMPACT_ATOMS: atom_id res chain seq x y z
N MET A 1 -16.09 63.12 -4.02
CA MET A 1 -16.40 61.70 -4.30
C MET A 1 -15.16 60.89 -3.96
N LYS A 2 -15.12 60.25 -2.79
CA LYS A 2 -13.98 59.47 -2.34
C LYS A 2 -14.18 58.02 -2.82
N LEU A 3 -13.26 57.56 -3.68
CA LEU A 3 -13.23 56.16 -4.17
C LEU A 3 -12.66 55.26 -3.04
N ILE A 4 -13.50 54.38 -2.49
CA ILE A 4 -13.03 53.35 -1.54
C ILE A 4 -12.62 52.13 -2.37
N LEU A 5 -11.31 51.89 -2.42
CA LEU A 5 -10.76 50.69 -3.05
C LEU A 5 -10.80 49.53 -2.02
N THR A 6 -11.74 48.61 -2.20
CA THR A 6 -11.82 47.39 -1.36
C THR A 6 -10.86 46.34 -1.91
N PHE A 7 -9.78 46.10 -1.19
CA PHE A 7 -8.87 44.96 -1.48
C PHE A 7 -9.51 43.65 -1.03
N PHE A 8 -9.86 42.80 -1.96
CA PHE A 8 -10.22 41.40 -1.68
C PHE A 8 -8.92 40.60 -1.47
N PHE A 9 -8.65 40.20 -0.25
CA PHE A 9 -7.60 39.25 0.06
C PHE A 9 -8.14 37.82 -0.25
N ILE A 10 -7.73 37.24 -1.40
CA ILE A 10 -7.98 35.82 -1.68
C ILE A 10 -7.01 35.02 -0.82
N LEU A 11 -7.50 34.44 0.26
CA LEU A 11 -6.77 33.46 1.07
C LEU A 11 -6.69 32.16 0.25
N ILE A 12 -5.59 31.96 -0.47
CA ILE A 12 -5.30 30.68 -1.11
C ILE A 12 -4.92 29.73 0.02
N LEU A 13 -5.89 28.92 0.48
CA LEU A 13 -5.59 27.75 1.30
C LEU A 13 -4.73 26.80 0.45
N HIS A 14 -3.43 26.83 0.64
CA HIS A 14 -2.57 25.74 0.22
C HIS A 14 -2.93 24.55 1.13
N VAL A 15 -3.72 23.63 0.62
CA VAL A 15 -3.80 22.28 1.17
C VAL A 15 -2.40 21.71 0.92
N GLY A 16 -1.56 21.77 1.94
CA GLY A 16 -0.25 21.12 1.89
C GLY A 16 -0.49 19.62 1.69
N ILE A 17 -0.21 19.12 0.48
CA ILE A 17 -0.07 17.69 0.28
C ILE A 17 1.08 17.31 1.21
N GLY A 18 0.80 16.50 2.24
CA GLY A 18 1.78 16.11 3.24
C GLY A 18 2.95 15.45 2.51
N GLN A 19 4.13 16.07 2.61
CA GLN A 19 5.35 15.53 2.00
C GLN A 19 5.88 14.38 2.82
N ILE A 20 6.53 13.43 2.17
CA ILE A 20 7.35 12.41 2.85
C ILE A 20 8.32 13.14 3.79
N PRO A 21 8.39 12.81 5.08
CA PRO A 21 9.30 13.45 6.01
C PRO A 21 10.74 13.37 5.52
N ASN A 22 11.48 14.46 5.64
CA ASN A 22 12.86 14.50 5.19
C ASN A 22 13.70 13.42 5.88
N GLY A 23 14.37 12.58 5.10
CA GLY A 23 15.21 11.51 5.59
C GLY A 23 14.45 10.25 6.04
N TYR A 24 13.12 10.16 5.84
CA TYR A 24 12.32 9.02 6.31
C TYR A 24 12.82 7.68 5.78
N TYR A 25 13.28 7.63 4.53
CA TYR A 25 13.80 6.41 3.89
C TYR A 25 15.32 6.39 3.71
N ASP A 26 16.08 7.29 4.36
CA ASP A 26 17.54 7.40 4.16
C ASP A 26 18.30 6.11 4.46
N SER A 27 17.86 5.35 5.47
CA SER A 27 18.47 4.06 5.83
C SER A 27 18.22 2.94 4.82
N ALA A 28 17.25 3.10 3.92
CA ALA A 28 16.95 2.10 2.88
C ALA A 28 17.72 2.33 1.57
N ILE A 29 18.42 3.46 1.45
CA ILE A 29 19.12 3.83 0.23
C ILE A 29 20.25 2.86 -0.07
N GLY A 30 20.27 2.36 -1.32
CA GLY A 30 21.33 1.47 -1.82
C GLY A 30 21.12 0.00 -1.53
N TYR A 31 20.07 -0.38 -0.80
CA TYR A 31 19.72 -1.77 -0.58
C TYR A 31 18.78 -2.30 -1.69
N LEU A 32 18.81 -3.61 -1.90
CA LEU A 32 18.01 -4.36 -2.90
C LEU A 32 17.57 -5.69 -2.29
N GLY A 33 16.52 -6.30 -2.83
CA GLY A 33 16.02 -7.61 -2.41
C GLY A 33 15.66 -7.64 -0.92
N GLU A 34 15.92 -8.76 -0.26
CA GLU A 34 15.64 -8.95 1.16
C GLU A 34 16.32 -7.91 2.08
N PRO A 35 17.58 -7.48 1.86
CA PRO A 35 18.14 -6.36 2.62
C PRO A 35 17.33 -5.06 2.53
N LEU A 36 16.75 -4.73 1.38
CA LEU A 36 15.86 -3.57 1.24
C LEU A 36 14.56 -3.78 2.01
N LYS A 37 13.92 -4.95 1.87
CA LYS A 37 12.71 -5.33 2.61
C LYS A 37 12.93 -5.17 4.12
N THR A 38 14.04 -5.68 4.65
CA THR A 38 14.43 -5.56 6.06
C THR A 38 14.61 -4.09 6.48
N GLN A 39 15.29 -3.25 5.69
CA GLN A 39 15.45 -1.84 6.02
C GLN A 39 14.11 -1.09 6.03
N LEU A 40 13.22 -1.39 5.09
CA LEU A 40 11.88 -0.82 5.07
C LEU A 40 11.06 -1.28 6.29
N ASN A 41 11.14 -2.57 6.68
CA ASN A 41 10.52 -3.06 7.90
C ASN A 41 10.98 -2.25 9.13
N LEU A 42 12.29 -2.06 9.31
CA LEU A 42 12.85 -1.29 10.43
C LEU A 42 12.33 0.16 10.48
N ILE A 43 12.04 0.78 9.33
CA ILE A 43 11.49 2.13 9.22
C ILE A 43 10.00 2.15 9.65
N ILE A 44 9.23 1.15 9.23
CA ILE A 44 7.76 1.20 9.33
C ILE A 44 7.16 0.39 10.48
N LYS A 45 7.95 -0.47 11.16
CA LYS A 45 7.44 -1.42 12.15
C LYS A 45 6.90 -0.78 13.43
N ASN A 46 7.47 0.33 13.86
CA ASN A 46 7.09 1.00 15.11
C ASN A 46 5.98 2.02 14.85
N HIS A 47 4.77 1.55 14.58
CA HIS A 47 3.63 2.43 14.35
C HIS A 47 2.66 2.44 15.55
N THR A 48 1.81 3.46 15.63
CA THR A 48 0.73 3.53 16.60
C THR A 48 -0.37 2.56 16.22
N GLU A 49 -0.72 1.66 17.10
CA GLU A 49 -1.81 0.71 16.90
C GLU A 49 -3.13 1.25 17.44
N PHE A 50 -4.20 1.01 16.71
CA PHE A 50 -5.56 1.36 17.09
C PHE A 50 -6.39 0.09 17.32
N PRO A 51 -7.39 0.14 18.22
CA PRO A 51 -8.28 -0.99 18.42
C PRO A 51 -9.18 -1.21 17.21
N TYR A 52 -9.57 -2.47 16.97
CA TYR A 52 -10.51 -2.79 15.90
C TYR A 52 -11.87 -2.12 16.11
N THR A 53 -12.40 -2.18 17.34
CA THR A 53 -13.62 -1.48 17.77
C THR A 53 -13.46 -1.03 19.21
N SER A 54 -13.77 0.24 19.49
CA SER A 54 -13.74 0.81 20.85
C SER A 54 -14.73 1.96 21.01
N SER A 55 -14.80 2.54 22.21
CA SER A 55 -15.54 3.77 22.48
C SER A 55 -14.72 5.04 22.20
N GLY A 56 -13.42 4.91 21.94
CA GLY A 56 -12.53 5.98 21.50
C GLY A 56 -12.25 5.82 20.01
N THR A 57 -11.24 6.51 19.50
CA THR A 57 -10.81 6.37 18.10
C THR A 57 -10.46 4.92 17.79
N ASP A 58 -11.07 4.37 16.76
CA ASP A 58 -10.86 3.01 16.30
C ASP A 58 -10.75 2.93 14.76
N VAL A 59 -10.64 1.72 14.23
CA VAL A 59 -10.50 1.51 12.78
C VAL A 59 -11.70 2.05 12.00
N TRP A 60 -12.94 2.02 12.53
CA TRP A 60 -14.09 2.60 11.85
C TRP A 60 -13.91 4.10 11.62
N ASP A 61 -13.54 4.83 12.68
CA ASP A 61 -13.36 6.28 12.62
C ASP A 61 -12.24 6.67 11.67
N ILE A 62 -11.14 5.91 11.67
CA ILE A 62 -10.01 6.17 10.79
C ILE A 62 -10.42 5.99 9.33
N LEU A 63 -11.11 4.90 9.00
CA LEU A 63 -11.54 4.61 7.62
C LEU A 63 -12.53 5.64 7.09
N LYS A 64 -13.40 6.22 7.94
CA LYS A 64 -14.28 7.35 7.54
C LYS A 64 -13.50 8.59 7.07
N VAL A 65 -12.28 8.75 7.54
CA VAL A 65 -11.41 9.88 7.16
C VAL A 65 -10.52 9.51 5.98
N THR A 66 -9.86 8.36 6.04
CA THR A 66 -8.88 7.93 5.03
C THR A 66 -9.51 7.55 3.70
N ASP A 67 -10.74 7.03 3.73
CA ASP A 67 -11.45 6.52 2.57
C ASP A 67 -12.70 7.35 2.22
N ARG A 68 -12.71 8.63 2.65
CA ARG A 68 -13.80 9.55 2.39
C ARG A 68 -13.98 9.78 0.89
N ASP A 69 -15.24 9.77 0.46
CA ASP A 69 -15.61 10.19 -0.89
C ASP A 69 -15.42 11.72 -1.04
N THR A 70 -14.55 12.13 -1.95
CA THR A 70 -14.29 13.57 -2.19
C THR A 70 -15.46 14.29 -2.84
N LEU A 71 -16.33 13.58 -3.54
CA LEU A 71 -17.54 14.13 -4.17
C LEU A 71 -18.74 14.17 -3.21
N ASN A 72 -18.76 13.28 -2.23
CA ASN A 72 -19.76 13.25 -1.16
C ASN A 72 -19.09 13.03 0.20
N PRO A 73 -18.67 14.11 0.91
CA PRO A 73 -17.87 14.02 2.13
C PRO A 73 -18.53 13.29 3.32
N ASN A 74 -19.81 13.00 3.27
CA ASN A 74 -20.50 12.18 4.27
C ASN A 74 -20.40 10.68 4.00
N ASN A 75 -19.84 10.29 2.86
CA ASN A 75 -19.71 8.93 2.41
C ASN A 75 -18.25 8.43 2.46
N VAL A 76 -18.09 7.12 2.45
CA VAL A 76 -16.85 6.41 2.18
C VAL A 76 -16.92 5.73 0.82
N LEU A 77 -15.77 5.59 0.16
CA LEU A 77 -15.62 4.81 -1.07
C LEU A 77 -15.32 3.36 -0.71
N LEU A 78 -16.14 2.44 -1.25
CA LEU A 78 -16.01 1.02 -0.99
C LEU A 78 -15.01 0.39 -1.95
N LEU A 79 -13.99 -0.25 -1.40
CA LEU A 79 -12.99 -1.01 -2.17
C LEU A 79 -13.70 -2.05 -3.05
N TYR A 80 -13.17 -2.48 -4.11
CA TYR A 80 -13.65 -3.46 -5.09
C TYR A 80 -14.83 -3.01 -5.97
N SER A 81 -15.75 -2.20 -5.48
CA SER A 81 -16.91 -1.73 -6.25
C SER A 81 -16.84 -0.26 -6.65
N GLY A 82 -16.07 0.56 -5.90
CA GLY A 82 -16.06 2.01 -6.08
C GLY A 82 -17.36 2.71 -5.65
N TRP A 83 -18.28 1.97 -5.02
CA TRP A 83 -19.56 2.55 -4.57
C TRP A 83 -19.35 3.52 -3.41
N SER A 84 -20.12 4.61 -3.45
CA SER A 84 -20.18 5.63 -2.39
C SER A 84 -21.30 5.27 -1.41
N LYS A 85 -20.97 5.06 -0.13
CA LYS A 85 -21.90 4.64 0.93
C LYS A 85 -21.81 5.60 2.11
N ASP A 86 -22.95 5.95 2.73
CA ASP A 86 -22.96 6.79 3.95
C ASP A 86 -22.03 6.21 5.01
N ALA A 87 -21.09 7.03 5.47
CA ALA A 87 -20.05 6.65 6.42
C ALA A 87 -20.62 6.22 7.79
N ASN A 88 -21.84 6.67 8.15
CA ASN A 88 -22.48 6.30 9.41
C ASN A 88 -23.14 4.91 9.38
N LEU A 89 -23.22 4.27 8.23
CA LEU A 89 -23.81 2.94 8.10
C LEU A 89 -22.78 1.82 8.36
N GLU A 90 -22.00 1.95 9.43
CA GLU A 90 -21.10 0.89 9.90
C GLU A 90 -21.88 -0.40 10.16
N TYR A 91 -21.55 -1.46 9.45
CA TYR A 91 -22.25 -2.77 9.46
C TYR A 91 -23.78 -2.69 9.32
N ASN A 92 -24.45 -1.84 10.04
CA ASN A 92 -25.89 -1.53 10.01
C ASN A 92 -26.77 -2.79 9.81
N SER A 93 -26.59 -3.80 10.68
CA SER A 93 -27.31 -5.09 10.60
C SER A 93 -27.17 -5.81 9.24
N GLY A 94 -26.03 -5.63 8.57
CA GLY A 94 -25.75 -6.23 7.26
C GLY A 94 -26.10 -5.37 6.05
N ASN A 95 -26.67 -4.16 6.25
CA ASN A 95 -27.05 -3.24 5.17
C ASN A 95 -26.10 -2.05 4.98
N GLY A 96 -25.01 -2.03 5.74
CA GLY A 96 -24.00 -0.96 5.69
C GLY A 96 -22.74 -1.37 4.92
N TRP A 97 -21.60 -0.93 5.44
CA TRP A 97 -20.29 -1.31 4.96
C TRP A 97 -19.50 -2.04 6.06
N SER A 98 -18.46 -2.74 5.67
CA SER A 98 -17.59 -3.51 6.56
C SER A 98 -16.13 -3.11 6.37
N ARG A 99 -15.27 -3.48 7.32
CA ARG A 99 -13.83 -3.34 7.23
C ARG A 99 -13.26 -4.57 6.53
N GLU A 100 -12.80 -4.37 5.31
CA GLU A 100 -12.12 -5.39 4.54
C GLU A 100 -10.68 -5.50 4.99
N HIS A 101 -10.25 -6.70 5.35
CA HIS A 101 -8.83 -7.04 5.50
C HIS A 101 -8.29 -7.44 4.13
N VAL A 102 -7.58 -6.52 3.46
CA VAL A 102 -7.02 -6.79 2.13
C VAL A 102 -6.06 -7.98 2.19
N TRP A 103 -5.17 -8.01 3.15
CA TRP A 103 -4.56 -9.28 3.56
C TRP A 103 -5.56 -10.06 4.42
N ALA A 104 -6.13 -11.13 3.89
CA ALA A 104 -7.15 -11.89 4.60
C ALA A 104 -6.65 -12.34 5.98
N LYS A 105 -7.31 -11.91 7.05
CA LYS A 105 -6.89 -12.17 8.43
C LYS A 105 -6.74 -13.64 8.83
N SER A 106 -7.39 -14.55 8.09
CA SER A 106 -7.21 -15.99 8.25
C SER A 106 -5.87 -16.48 7.73
N ARG A 107 -5.24 -15.75 6.80
CA ARG A 107 -3.90 -16.05 6.27
C ARG A 107 -2.86 -15.41 7.16
N GLY A 108 -2.24 -16.20 8.02
CA GLY A 108 -1.41 -15.77 9.14
C GLY A 108 -2.14 -15.77 10.48
N ASN A 109 -3.48 -16.03 10.48
CA ASN A 109 -4.31 -16.25 11.67
C ASN A 109 -4.23 -15.13 12.74
N PHE A 110 -4.03 -13.86 12.32
CA PHE A 110 -3.87 -12.73 13.23
C PHE A 110 -5.20 -12.13 13.74
N GLY A 111 -6.32 -12.50 13.13
CA GLY A 111 -7.66 -12.08 13.59
C GLY A 111 -7.91 -10.57 13.50
N THR A 112 -8.40 -9.98 14.58
CA THR A 112 -8.71 -8.55 14.71
C THR A 112 -8.01 -7.93 15.95
N SER A 113 -6.98 -8.58 16.44
CA SER A 113 -6.12 -8.03 17.49
C SER A 113 -5.28 -6.87 16.96
N SER A 114 -4.89 -5.95 17.83
CA SER A 114 -3.98 -4.86 17.49
C SER A 114 -2.72 -5.38 16.79
N GLY A 115 -2.16 -4.56 15.93
CA GLY A 115 -1.11 -4.94 14.99
C GLY A 115 -1.69 -5.32 13.62
N ALA A 116 -1.33 -6.46 13.05
CA ALA A 116 -1.74 -6.89 11.71
C ALA A 116 -3.27 -6.91 11.48
N GLY A 117 -4.03 -7.14 12.56
CA GLY A 117 -5.50 -7.17 12.51
C GLY A 117 -6.17 -5.80 12.49
N THR A 118 -5.43 -4.72 12.76
CA THR A 118 -5.97 -3.36 12.85
C THR A 118 -5.17 -2.33 12.06
N ASP A 119 -4.18 -2.78 11.29
CA ASP A 119 -3.34 -1.89 10.49
C ASP A 119 -4.15 -1.25 9.36
N VAL A 120 -4.35 0.07 9.45
CA VAL A 120 -5.21 0.79 8.49
C VAL A 120 -4.57 0.95 7.12
N HIS A 121 -3.27 0.68 6.94
CA HIS A 121 -2.69 0.53 5.61
C HIS A 121 -3.22 -0.69 4.86
N ALA A 122 -3.73 -1.70 5.57
CA ALA A 122 -4.26 -2.93 5.00
C ALA A 122 -5.78 -3.11 5.20
N LEU A 123 -6.46 -2.11 5.76
CA LEU A 123 -7.91 -2.11 5.97
C LEU A 123 -8.59 -1.06 5.08
N ARG A 124 -9.74 -1.43 4.49
CA ARG A 124 -10.53 -0.54 3.63
C ARG A 124 -12.03 -0.74 3.89
N PRO A 125 -12.86 0.29 3.71
CA PRO A 125 -14.30 0.09 3.62
C PRO A 125 -14.65 -0.82 2.44
N CYS A 126 -15.58 -1.73 2.65
CA CYS A 126 -16.06 -2.64 1.61
C CYS A 126 -17.55 -2.93 1.81
N ASP A 127 -18.29 -3.12 0.73
CA ASP A 127 -19.63 -3.64 0.80
C ASP A 127 -19.64 -5.03 1.48
N ILE A 128 -20.66 -5.31 2.30
CA ILE A 128 -20.67 -6.51 3.13
C ILE A 128 -20.79 -7.76 2.30
N SER A 129 -21.64 -7.77 1.25
CA SER A 129 -21.82 -8.90 0.37
C SER A 129 -20.61 -9.12 -0.53
N VAL A 130 -20.01 -8.04 -1.04
CA VAL A 130 -18.78 -8.10 -1.83
C VAL A 130 -17.61 -8.61 -0.97
N ASN A 131 -17.46 -8.12 0.27
CA ASN A 131 -16.47 -8.63 1.22
C ASN A 131 -16.66 -10.13 1.50
N SER A 132 -17.92 -10.53 1.72
CA SER A 132 -18.29 -11.93 1.93
C SER A 132 -17.97 -12.80 0.70
N ALA A 133 -18.22 -12.29 -0.50
CA ALA A 133 -17.88 -12.98 -1.74
C ALA A 133 -16.38 -13.08 -1.98
N ARG A 134 -15.62 -12.02 -1.63
CA ARG A 134 -14.15 -12.03 -1.67
C ARG A 134 -13.59 -13.04 -0.67
N ASN A 135 -14.07 -13.05 0.57
CA ASN A 135 -13.65 -13.98 1.61
C ASN A 135 -12.11 -13.96 1.79
N ASN A 136 -11.43 -15.13 1.81
CA ASN A 136 -9.98 -15.26 1.83
C ASN A 136 -9.39 -15.73 0.50
N ARG A 137 -10.04 -15.37 -0.62
CA ARG A 137 -9.56 -15.72 -1.96
C ARG A 137 -8.18 -15.14 -2.21
N TRP A 138 -7.38 -15.88 -2.95
CA TRP A 138 -6.08 -15.42 -3.42
C TRP A 138 -6.25 -14.26 -4.37
N PHE A 139 -5.42 -13.26 -4.26
CA PHE A 139 -5.31 -12.24 -5.29
C PHE A 139 -4.49 -12.78 -6.45
N ALA A 140 -5.13 -12.90 -7.60
CA ALA A 140 -4.52 -13.31 -8.85
C ALA A 140 -5.45 -12.98 -10.02
N GLU A 141 -4.95 -13.09 -11.25
CA GLU A 141 -5.73 -12.87 -12.47
C GLU A 141 -6.83 -13.94 -12.61
N CYS A 142 -8.02 -13.46 -12.92
CA CYS A 142 -9.15 -14.26 -13.39
C CYS A 142 -10.11 -13.40 -14.23
N SER A 143 -11.02 -14.02 -14.97
CA SER A 143 -11.80 -13.34 -16.01
C SER A 143 -13.32 -13.41 -15.83
N THR A 144 -13.83 -14.13 -14.80
CA THR A 144 -15.28 -14.19 -14.57
C THR A 144 -15.71 -13.02 -13.71
N GLU A 145 -16.41 -12.06 -14.31
CA GLU A 145 -16.90 -10.88 -13.59
C GLU A 145 -17.77 -11.28 -12.38
N TYR A 146 -17.59 -10.59 -11.28
CA TYR A 146 -18.44 -10.70 -10.11
C TYR A 146 -19.47 -9.57 -10.10
N ILE A 147 -20.73 -9.96 -10.28
CA ILE A 147 -21.86 -9.07 -10.15
C ILE A 147 -22.52 -9.34 -8.81
N ASP A 148 -22.60 -8.31 -7.98
CA ASP A 148 -23.31 -8.35 -6.70
C ASP A 148 -24.82 -8.11 -6.88
N THR A 149 -25.61 -8.37 -5.84
CA THR A 149 -27.05 -8.05 -5.85
C THR A 149 -27.32 -6.56 -6.00
N ASP A 150 -26.40 -5.72 -5.52
CA ASP A 150 -26.49 -4.25 -5.59
C ASP A 150 -25.96 -3.70 -6.92
N GLY A 151 -25.35 -4.53 -7.76
CA GLY A 151 -24.89 -4.16 -9.11
C GLY A 151 -23.49 -4.68 -9.49
N PRO A 152 -22.99 -4.27 -10.65
CA PRO A 152 -21.68 -4.66 -11.13
C PRO A 152 -20.59 -4.04 -10.26
N THR A 153 -19.58 -4.83 -9.87
CA THR A 153 -18.46 -4.40 -9.03
C THR A 153 -17.22 -4.03 -9.83
N GLY A 154 -17.14 -4.48 -11.08
CA GLY A 154 -15.92 -4.40 -11.88
C GLY A 154 -14.81 -5.35 -11.42
N SER A 155 -15.05 -6.11 -10.36
CA SER A 155 -14.13 -7.15 -9.86
C SER A 155 -14.46 -8.52 -10.47
N TYR A 156 -13.52 -9.46 -10.35
CA TYR A 156 -13.65 -10.78 -10.96
C TYR A 156 -13.40 -11.87 -9.92
N LYS A 157 -14.02 -13.04 -10.12
CA LYS A 157 -13.97 -14.14 -9.17
C LYS A 157 -13.86 -15.50 -9.86
N SER A 158 -12.93 -16.34 -9.42
CA SER A 158 -12.89 -17.76 -9.75
C SER A 158 -13.23 -18.60 -8.51
N SER A 159 -14.33 -19.33 -8.56
CA SER A 159 -14.71 -20.23 -7.46
C SER A 159 -13.94 -21.54 -7.48
N SER A 160 -13.55 -22.04 -8.65
CA SER A 160 -12.77 -23.29 -8.80
C SER A 160 -11.32 -23.13 -8.35
N GLN A 161 -10.71 -21.96 -8.62
CA GLN A 161 -9.33 -21.65 -8.24
C GLN A 161 -9.24 -20.86 -6.94
N TRP A 162 -10.36 -20.43 -6.38
CA TRP A 162 -10.44 -19.62 -5.16
C TRP A 162 -9.70 -18.29 -5.28
N ILE A 163 -9.91 -17.59 -6.41
CA ILE A 163 -9.23 -16.37 -6.79
C ILE A 163 -10.20 -15.19 -6.77
N TRP A 164 -9.66 -14.01 -6.49
CA TRP A 164 -10.27 -12.70 -6.64
C TRP A 164 -9.32 -11.77 -7.39
N LYS A 165 -9.82 -11.12 -8.44
CA LYS A 165 -9.15 -10.00 -9.09
C LYS A 165 -9.94 -8.74 -8.77
N PRO A 166 -9.31 -7.72 -8.14
CA PRO A 166 -9.95 -6.43 -7.91
C PRO A 166 -10.31 -5.73 -9.21
N ASN A 167 -11.23 -4.77 -9.12
CA ASN A 167 -11.50 -3.79 -10.15
C ASN A 167 -10.20 -3.13 -10.63
N ASP A 168 -10.11 -2.85 -11.92
CA ASP A 168 -8.90 -2.28 -12.55
C ASP A 168 -8.48 -0.91 -12.00
N ALA A 169 -9.40 -0.15 -11.40
CA ALA A 169 -9.13 1.15 -10.77
C ALA A 169 -8.51 1.07 -9.37
N VAL A 170 -8.40 -0.13 -8.78
CA VAL A 170 -7.86 -0.31 -7.41
C VAL A 170 -6.96 -1.54 -7.28
N LYS A 171 -6.65 -2.22 -8.38
CA LYS A 171 -5.80 -3.42 -8.34
C LYS A 171 -4.37 -3.11 -7.91
N GLY A 172 -3.86 -1.93 -8.31
CA GLY A 172 -2.56 -1.43 -7.90
C GLY A 172 -2.53 -1.05 -6.42
N ASP A 173 -3.61 -0.39 -5.92
CA ASP A 173 -3.77 -0.13 -4.48
C ASP A 173 -3.67 -1.43 -3.68
N VAL A 174 -4.43 -2.46 -4.11
CA VAL A 174 -4.42 -3.77 -3.46
C VAL A 174 -3.02 -4.38 -3.48
N ALA A 175 -2.32 -4.32 -4.61
CA ALA A 175 -0.95 -4.83 -4.71
C ALA A 175 -0.01 -4.13 -3.71
N ARG A 176 -0.05 -2.79 -3.64
CA ARG A 176 0.76 -1.98 -2.71
C ARG A 176 0.41 -2.22 -1.24
N MET A 177 -0.86 -2.53 -0.93
CA MET A 177 -1.28 -2.92 0.42
C MET A 177 -0.75 -4.31 0.80
N ILE A 178 -0.74 -5.26 -0.13
CA ILE A 178 -0.16 -6.59 0.08
C ILE A 178 1.36 -6.52 0.25
N PHE A 179 2.06 -5.75 -0.58
CA PHE A 179 3.52 -5.52 -0.43
C PHE A 179 3.85 -4.87 0.91
N TYR A 180 3.04 -3.91 1.35
CA TYR A 180 3.19 -3.30 2.68
C TYR A 180 3.09 -4.36 3.79
N MET A 181 2.06 -5.19 3.77
CA MET A 181 1.86 -6.22 4.79
C MET A 181 3.02 -7.22 4.83
N ALA A 182 3.48 -7.68 3.66
CA ALA A 182 4.62 -8.59 3.56
C ALA A 182 5.94 -7.95 4.00
N THR A 183 6.03 -6.62 4.03
CA THR A 183 7.22 -5.89 4.49
C THR A 183 7.12 -5.48 5.96
N ARG A 184 5.91 -5.13 6.42
CA ARG A 184 5.69 -4.66 7.80
C ARG A 184 5.73 -5.82 8.81
N TYR A 185 5.24 -6.99 8.43
CA TYR A 185 5.07 -8.14 9.33
C TYR A 185 6.02 -9.27 8.99
N GLU A 186 7.22 -9.22 9.57
CA GLU A 186 8.38 -10.10 9.37
C GLU A 186 8.56 -11.10 10.53
N GLY A 187 7.50 -11.43 11.27
CA GLY A 187 7.54 -12.44 12.34
C GLY A 187 8.26 -12.00 13.61
N GLU A 188 8.40 -10.70 13.87
CA GLU A 188 9.05 -10.23 15.10
C GLU A 188 8.14 -10.47 16.33
N GLY A 189 8.65 -11.17 17.31
CA GLY A 189 7.90 -11.47 18.55
C GLY A 189 6.73 -12.41 18.32
N LEU A 190 5.50 -11.92 18.44
CA LEU A 190 4.26 -12.67 18.22
C LEU A 190 3.55 -12.24 16.93
N GLU A 191 4.14 -11.34 16.16
CA GLU A 191 3.59 -10.92 14.88
C GLU A 191 3.68 -12.06 13.84
N PRO A 192 2.75 -12.12 12.87
CA PRO A 192 2.87 -13.09 11.79
C PRO A 192 4.04 -12.74 10.87
N ASP A 193 4.66 -13.76 10.29
CA ASP A 193 5.64 -13.64 9.22
C ASP A 193 4.89 -13.73 7.87
N LEU A 194 4.51 -12.57 7.31
CA LEU A 194 3.64 -12.49 6.14
C LEU A 194 4.43 -12.44 4.85
N GLU A 195 4.19 -13.40 3.94
CA GLU A 195 4.94 -13.52 2.70
C GLU A 195 4.06 -13.58 1.45
N VAL A 196 4.56 -13.03 0.35
CA VAL A 196 3.99 -13.21 -0.98
C VAL A 196 4.67 -14.36 -1.70
N ILE A 197 3.89 -15.09 -2.50
CA ILE A 197 4.41 -16.24 -3.26
C ILE A 197 3.99 -16.14 -4.73
N ASP A 198 4.73 -16.73 -5.64
CA ASP A 198 4.38 -16.72 -7.07
C ASP A 198 3.63 -17.98 -7.52
N SER A 199 2.70 -18.45 -6.69
CA SER A 199 1.83 -19.58 -7.00
C SER A 199 0.52 -19.50 -6.24
N ILE A 200 -0.51 -20.20 -6.73
CA ILE A 200 -1.78 -20.37 -6.02
C ILE A 200 -1.79 -21.78 -5.41
N PRO A 201 -1.71 -21.91 -4.08
CA PRO A 201 -1.81 -23.21 -3.42
C PRO A 201 -3.17 -23.87 -3.70
N SER A 202 -3.15 -25.19 -3.90
CA SER A 202 -4.38 -25.97 -4.15
C SER A 202 -5.29 -26.06 -2.92
N ASN A 203 -4.76 -25.79 -1.72
CA ASN A 203 -5.52 -25.81 -0.47
C ASN A 203 -6.06 -24.42 -0.15
N ASN A 204 -7.38 -24.24 -0.31
CA ASN A 204 -8.07 -22.98 -0.04
C ASN A 204 -8.19 -22.62 1.45
N ASN A 205 -8.14 -23.64 2.32
CA ASN A 205 -8.38 -23.48 3.77
C ASN A 205 -7.11 -23.34 4.58
N THR A 206 -6.01 -22.94 3.95
CA THR A 206 -4.75 -22.74 4.67
C THR A 206 -4.78 -21.46 5.50
N ASN A 207 -4.25 -21.55 6.74
CA ASN A 207 -3.96 -20.40 7.60
C ASN A 207 -2.49 -20.00 7.51
N LEU A 208 -1.75 -20.55 6.56
CA LEU A 208 -0.37 -20.14 6.33
C LEU A 208 -0.28 -18.63 6.10
N PRO A 209 0.78 -17.98 6.59
CA PRO A 209 0.95 -16.53 6.49
C PRO A 209 1.43 -16.12 5.09
N ILE A 210 0.79 -16.64 4.06
CA ILE A 210 1.08 -16.35 2.66
C ILE A 210 -0.18 -15.88 1.93
N HIS A 211 -0.03 -14.91 1.03
CA HIS A 211 -1.16 -14.40 0.27
C HIS A 211 -0.73 -13.84 -1.07
N ALA A 212 -1.68 -13.90 -2.05
CA ALA A 212 -1.56 -13.38 -3.40
C ALA A 212 -0.51 -14.08 -4.29
N LYS A 213 -0.64 -13.88 -5.61
CA LYS A 213 0.33 -14.31 -6.60
C LYS A 213 1.21 -13.14 -7.01
N LEU A 214 2.49 -13.23 -6.69
CA LEU A 214 3.46 -12.14 -6.83
C LEU A 214 3.52 -11.55 -8.25
N SER A 215 3.60 -12.40 -9.28
CA SER A 215 3.66 -11.94 -10.67
C SER A 215 2.42 -11.12 -11.08
N ASP A 216 1.23 -11.49 -10.59
CA ASP A 216 -0.01 -10.77 -10.87
C ASP A 216 -0.06 -9.44 -10.08
N LEU A 217 0.40 -9.42 -8.81
CA LEU A 217 0.52 -8.18 -8.04
C LEU A 217 1.47 -7.18 -8.70
N MET A 218 2.62 -7.64 -9.17
CA MET A 218 3.60 -6.79 -9.84
C MET A 218 3.03 -6.21 -11.12
N LYS A 219 2.30 -7.02 -11.90
CA LYS A 219 1.58 -6.55 -13.09
C LYS A 219 0.57 -5.45 -12.73
N TRP A 220 -0.26 -5.67 -11.71
CA TRP A 220 -1.27 -4.70 -11.27
C TRP A 220 -0.64 -3.41 -10.76
N HIS A 221 0.45 -3.50 -10.01
CA HIS A 221 1.21 -2.36 -9.52
C HIS A 221 1.75 -1.47 -10.66
N LEU A 222 2.14 -2.06 -11.80
CA LEU A 222 2.62 -1.32 -12.97
C LEU A 222 1.48 -0.78 -13.83
N GLU A 223 0.36 -1.49 -13.93
CA GLU A 223 -0.80 -1.10 -14.73
C GLU A 223 -1.65 -0.02 -14.06
N ASP A 224 -1.74 -0.05 -12.74
CA ASP A 224 -2.50 0.89 -11.92
C ASP A 224 -1.52 1.60 -10.97
N THR A 225 -0.96 2.69 -11.50
CA THR A 225 0.09 3.46 -10.82
C THR A 225 -0.46 4.30 -9.68
N VAL A 226 0.42 4.62 -8.71
CA VAL A 226 0.05 5.45 -7.54
C VAL A 226 -0.58 6.77 -7.96
N ASP A 227 -1.76 7.05 -7.46
CA ASP A 227 -2.50 8.27 -7.69
C ASP A 227 -2.46 9.24 -6.48
N ASP A 228 -3.10 10.40 -6.61
CA ASP A 228 -3.13 11.41 -5.56
C ASP A 228 -4.03 11.00 -4.39
N TRP A 229 -5.01 10.13 -4.61
CA TRP A 229 -5.87 9.62 -3.55
C TRP A 229 -5.08 8.70 -2.61
N GLU A 230 -4.28 7.76 -3.15
CA GLU A 230 -3.40 6.91 -2.36
C GLU A 230 -2.35 7.72 -1.60
N ARG A 231 -1.72 8.74 -2.25
CA ARG A 231 -0.76 9.64 -1.57
C ARG A 231 -1.40 10.38 -0.43
N ASN A 232 -2.60 10.91 -0.64
CA ASN A 232 -3.35 11.61 0.42
C ASN A 232 -3.71 10.66 1.56
N ARG A 233 -4.17 9.44 1.26
CA ARG A 233 -4.47 8.41 2.24
C ARG A 233 -3.25 8.05 3.08
N ASN A 234 -2.10 7.81 2.45
CA ASN A 234 -0.82 7.53 3.10
C ASN A 234 -0.39 8.68 4.04
N ASN A 235 -0.59 9.93 3.62
CA ASN A 235 -0.33 11.12 4.43
C ASN A 235 -1.25 11.21 5.64
N ILE A 236 -2.55 10.99 5.47
CA ILE A 236 -3.53 11.03 6.57
C ILE A 236 -3.17 9.96 7.61
N ILE A 237 -2.87 8.75 7.20
CA ILE A 237 -2.47 7.66 8.11
C ILE A 237 -1.22 8.05 8.88
N TYR A 238 -0.22 8.58 8.20
CA TYR A 238 1.04 8.98 8.82
C TYR A 238 0.85 10.11 9.83
N TYR A 239 0.28 11.24 9.40
CA TYR A 239 0.27 12.45 10.22
C TYR A 239 -0.78 12.44 11.33
N ASN A 240 -1.88 11.72 11.15
CA ASN A 240 -3.01 11.79 12.06
C ASN A 240 -3.19 10.53 12.92
N TYR A 241 -2.60 9.39 12.50
CA TYR A 241 -2.92 8.11 13.14
C TYR A 241 -1.69 7.25 13.44
N GLN A 242 -1.21 6.45 12.47
CA GLN A 242 -0.26 5.37 12.74
C GLN A 242 1.21 5.82 12.82
N ASN A 243 1.55 7.00 12.33
CA ASN A 243 2.92 7.51 12.29
C ASN A 243 3.91 6.64 11.48
N ASN A 244 3.38 5.79 10.58
CA ASN A 244 4.15 5.08 9.58
C ASN A 244 3.54 5.28 8.19
N ARG A 245 4.31 4.95 7.14
CA ARG A 245 3.92 5.17 5.75
C ARG A 245 4.00 3.85 4.99
N ASN A 246 3.18 3.70 3.96
CA ASN A 246 3.35 2.62 2.99
C ASN A 246 4.46 3.01 2.01
N PRO A 247 5.63 2.34 2.04
CA PRO A 247 6.77 2.69 1.20
C PRO A 247 6.50 2.46 -0.30
N PHE A 248 5.57 1.58 -0.65
CA PHE A 248 5.23 1.28 -2.05
C PHE A 248 4.29 2.31 -2.69
N ILE A 249 3.75 3.24 -1.88
CA ILE A 249 3.05 4.45 -2.36
C ILE A 249 4.06 5.59 -2.52
N ASP A 250 4.98 5.75 -1.58
CA ASP A 250 5.97 6.82 -1.60
C ASP A 250 7.07 6.58 -2.65
N HIS A 251 7.50 5.33 -2.79
CA HIS A 251 8.55 4.82 -3.66
C HIS A 251 8.09 3.55 -4.37
N PRO A 252 7.23 3.68 -5.41
CA PRO A 252 6.67 2.52 -6.12
C PRO A 252 7.75 1.57 -6.66
N GLU A 253 8.92 2.12 -7.02
CA GLU A 253 10.07 1.35 -7.50
C GLU A 253 10.59 0.31 -6.49
N TYR A 254 10.29 0.46 -5.20
CA TYR A 254 10.74 -0.51 -4.19
C TYR A 254 10.15 -1.90 -4.42
N ALA A 255 8.94 -2.00 -4.95
CA ALA A 255 8.37 -3.30 -5.31
C ALA A 255 9.26 -4.05 -6.31
N GLN A 256 9.71 -3.36 -7.36
CA GLN A 256 10.62 -3.93 -8.35
C GLN A 256 12.01 -4.21 -7.77
N LEU A 257 12.50 -3.35 -6.87
CA LEU A 257 13.81 -3.52 -6.25
C LEU A 257 13.86 -4.68 -5.25
N ILE A 258 12.72 -5.08 -4.67
CA ILE A 258 12.62 -6.22 -3.75
C ILE A 258 12.33 -7.52 -4.51
N TRP A 259 11.30 -7.52 -5.35
CA TRP A 259 10.77 -8.75 -5.96
C TRP A 259 10.99 -8.86 -7.48
N GLY A 260 11.55 -7.86 -8.13
CA GLY A 260 11.64 -7.80 -9.59
C GLY A 260 12.49 -8.88 -10.27
N ASN A 261 13.34 -9.57 -9.53
CA ASN A 261 14.14 -10.68 -10.07
C ASN A 261 13.31 -11.96 -10.36
N PHE A 262 12.04 -12.00 -9.94
CA PHE A 262 11.14 -13.13 -10.14
C PHE A 262 10.24 -12.98 -11.36
N ILE A 263 10.35 -11.88 -12.11
CA ILE A 263 9.44 -11.57 -13.19
C ILE A 263 10.22 -11.50 -14.50
N ASP A 264 10.23 -12.61 -15.21
CA ASP A 264 10.38 -12.59 -16.66
C ASP A 264 9.04 -12.12 -17.28
N ILE A 265 8.77 -10.81 -17.11
CA ILE A 265 7.66 -10.20 -17.82
C ILE A 265 8.12 -10.15 -19.27
N GLY A 266 7.55 -10.97 -20.12
CA GLY A 266 7.68 -10.91 -21.58
C GLY A 266 7.16 -9.55 -22.14
N VAL A 267 7.70 -8.45 -21.61
CA VAL A 267 7.48 -7.10 -22.08
C VAL A 267 8.64 -6.75 -22.99
N ASN A 268 8.34 -6.52 -24.25
CA ASN A 268 9.25 -5.99 -25.24
C ASN A 268 10.14 -4.87 -24.68
N GLU A 269 11.42 -4.88 -25.06
CA GLU A 269 12.56 -4.06 -24.66
C GLU A 269 12.35 -2.53 -24.64
N SER A 270 11.42 -2.00 -23.84
CA SER A 270 11.35 -0.57 -23.58
C SER A 270 11.26 -0.20 -22.08
N SER A 271 11.47 -1.16 -21.19
CA SER A 271 11.58 -0.88 -19.76
C SER A 271 12.89 -0.13 -19.49
N PRO A 272 12.89 0.95 -18.69
CA PRO A 272 14.14 1.60 -18.31
C PRO A 272 15.04 0.56 -17.62
N LYS A 273 16.24 0.36 -18.11
CA LYS A 273 17.24 -0.51 -17.47
C LYS A 273 17.46 0.03 -16.06
N ILE A 274 16.94 -0.67 -15.06
CA ILE A 274 17.14 -0.28 -13.66
C ILE A 274 18.63 -0.44 -13.36
N LYS A 275 19.27 0.68 -13.11
CA LYS A 275 20.67 0.73 -12.72
C LYS A 275 20.80 0.17 -11.31
N LYS A 276 21.46 -0.97 -11.15
CA LYS A 276 21.74 -1.53 -9.83
C LYS A 276 22.93 -0.81 -9.22
N LEU A 277 22.76 -0.22 -8.03
CA LEU A 277 23.89 0.34 -7.28
C LEU A 277 24.82 -0.81 -6.85
N ILE A 278 26.09 -0.76 -7.30
CA ILE A 278 27.09 -1.77 -6.98
C ILE A 278 27.91 -1.35 -5.78
N LYS A 279 28.34 -0.08 -5.75
CA LYS A 279 29.25 0.45 -4.72
C LYS A 279 28.98 1.93 -4.46
N ILE A 280 29.26 2.32 -3.23
CA ILE A 280 29.39 3.72 -2.84
C ILE A 280 30.84 3.97 -2.48
N LEU A 281 31.43 4.97 -3.09
CA LEU A 281 32.84 5.35 -2.87
C LEU A 281 32.91 6.78 -2.31
N ASP A 282 33.89 7.05 -1.48
CA ASP A 282 34.27 8.43 -1.15
C ASP A 282 35.06 9.08 -2.31
N MET A 283 35.42 10.35 -2.17
CA MET A 283 36.15 11.09 -3.19
C MET A 283 37.58 10.58 -3.40
N GLU A 284 38.07 9.70 -2.53
CA GLU A 284 39.39 9.05 -2.61
C GLU A 284 39.29 7.63 -3.20
N GLY A 285 38.05 7.22 -3.62
CA GLY A 285 37.78 5.92 -4.24
C GLY A 285 37.66 4.74 -3.26
N ARG A 286 37.60 5.02 -1.96
CA ARG A 286 37.41 3.97 -0.94
C ARG A 286 35.91 3.63 -0.79
N GLU A 287 35.62 2.37 -0.65
CA GLU A 287 34.23 1.89 -0.40
C GLU A 287 33.73 2.42 0.95
N THR A 288 32.50 2.96 0.97
CA THR A 288 31.90 3.57 2.15
C THR A 288 30.37 3.35 2.17
N THR A 289 29.76 3.73 3.28
CA THR A 289 28.29 3.77 3.41
C THR A 289 27.77 5.18 3.15
N PRO A 290 26.43 5.37 2.89
CA PRO A 290 25.85 6.70 2.76
C PRO A 290 26.17 7.59 3.96
N GLN A 291 26.66 8.80 3.72
CA GLN A 291 27.02 9.78 4.76
C GLN A 291 26.45 11.15 4.42
N LYS A 292 25.88 11.85 5.44
CA LYS A 292 25.41 13.24 5.30
C LYS A 292 26.59 14.21 5.18
N ASN A 293 26.37 15.32 4.51
CA ASN A 293 27.33 16.40 4.31
C ASN A 293 28.65 15.97 3.64
N LYS A 294 28.60 14.90 2.87
CA LYS A 294 29.72 14.44 2.06
C LYS A 294 29.32 14.21 0.61
N VAL A 295 30.24 14.46 -0.28
CA VAL A 295 30.14 14.08 -1.68
C VAL A 295 30.56 12.62 -1.82
N LEU A 296 29.67 11.80 -2.35
CA LEU A 296 29.88 10.37 -2.57
C LEU A 296 29.75 10.04 -4.07
N ILE A 297 30.42 8.98 -4.49
CA ILE A 297 30.37 8.46 -5.85
C ILE A 297 29.58 7.14 -5.82
N TYR A 298 28.46 7.11 -6.53
CA TYR A 298 27.60 5.92 -6.67
C TYR A 298 27.91 5.25 -8.00
N LEU A 299 28.37 4.01 -7.96
CA LEU A 299 28.69 3.19 -9.12
C LEU A 299 27.56 2.18 -9.37
N TYR A 300 27.03 2.15 -10.59
CA TYR A 300 25.92 1.30 -10.97
C TYR A 300 26.33 0.14 -11.90
N SER A 301 25.44 -0.88 -12.01
CA SER A 301 25.67 -2.11 -12.77
C SER A 301 25.82 -1.90 -14.29
N ASP A 302 25.36 -0.77 -14.81
CA ASP A 302 25.51 -0.38 -16.22
C ASP A 302 26.83 0.37 -16.48
N GLY A 303 27.69 0.49 -15.45
CA GLY A 303 28.95 1.25 -15.50
C GLY A 303 28.76 2.75 -15.33
N SER A 304 27.52 3.24 -15.16
CA SER A 304 27.30 4.65 -14.89
C SER A 304 27.73 5.05 -13.48
N ILE A 305 28.12 6.31 -13.34
CA ILE A 305 28.59 6.90 -12.10
C ILE A 305 27.77 8.14 -11.80
N GLU A 306 27.28 8.26 -10.58
CA GLU A 306 26.59 9.46 -10.09
C GLU A 306 27.37 10.08 -8.93
N LYS A 307 27.50 11.40 -8.95
CA LYS A 307 28.09 12.17 -7.84
C LYS A 307 26.94 12.73 -7.00
N VAL A 308 26.81 12.22 -5.77
CA VAL A 308 25.70 12.55 -4.87
C VAL A 308 26.21 13.35 -3.68
N PHE A 309 25.59 14.49 -3.41
CA PHE A 309 25.79 15.25 -2.18
C PHE A 309 24.46 15.27 -1.43
N LYS A 310 24.44 14.74 -0.22
CA LYS A 310 23.29 14.81 0.67
C LYS A 310 23.57 15.75 1.82
N ILE A 311 22.65 16.65 2.05
CA ILE A 311 22.63 17.58 3.19
C ILE A 311 22.05 16.89 4.44
#